data_6620716a9bb9958cc6a4693add53b4be
#
_entry.id   6620716a9bb9958cc6a4693add53b4be
#
_cell.length_a   1.000
_cell.length_b   1.000
_cell.length_c   1.000
_cell.angle_alpha   90.00
_cell.angle_beta   90.00
_cell.angle_gamma   90.00
#
_symmetry.space_group_name_H-M   'P 1'
#
loop_
_entity.id
_entity.type
_entity.pdbx_description
1 polymer ?
#
loop_
_entity_poly.entity_id
_entity_poly.type
_entity_poly.pdbx_seq_one_letter_code
_entity_poly.pdbx_strand_id
1 'polypeptide(L)'
;MMYAGFWKRAAALLIDSIIVGIIVGLGNLILAEWLASLVGLVAGWLYWAGMESSASQATFGKQALKIYVTDINGQRISFMRATGRYFGKILSALILFIGYIMAGFTARKQALHDILANTLVMDR
;
A
#
# COMPACT_ATOMS: atom_id res chain seq x y z
N MET A 1 -2.15 -11.36 -18.52
CA MET A 1 -2.01 -10.69 -17.22
C MET A 1 -2.33 -9.21 -17.35
N MET A 2 -3.14 -8.71 -16.45
CA MET A 2 -3.55 -7.31 -16.51
C MET A 2 -3.05 -6.55 -15.29
N TYR A 3 -2.55 -5.34 -15.51
CA TYR A 3 -2.11 -4.46 -14.43
C TYR A 3 -3.33 -3.79 -13.79
N ALA A 4 -3.33 -3.71 -12.46
CA ALA A 4 -4.40 -3.06 -11.73
C ALA A 4 -4.38 -1.54 -11.98
N GLY A 5 -5.52 -0.99 -12.39
CA GLY A 5 -5.66 0.43 -12.68
C GLY A 5 -5.81 1.29 -11.41
N PHE A 6 -5.88 2.59 -11.62
CA PHE A 6 -5.98 3.58 -10.54
C PHE A 6 -7.18 3.33 -9.63
N TRP A 7 -8.36 3.08 -10.21
CA TRP A 7 -9.59 2.97 -9.42
C TRP A 7 -9.63 1.75 -8.50
N LYS A 8 -9.10 0.60 -8.96
CA LYS A 8 -8.96 -0.58 -8.09
C LYS A 8 -8.00 -0.32 -6.95
N ARG A 9 -6.88 0.34 -7.23
CA ARG A 9 -5.89 0.71 -6.21
C ARG A 9 -6.49 1.69 -5.20
N ALA A 10 -7.24 2.68 -5.66
CA ALA A 10 -7.90 3.66 -4.81
C ALA A 10 -8.95 3.00 -3.90
N ALA A 11 -9.75 2.09 -4.45
CA ALA A 11 -10.75 1.35 -3.67
C ALA A 11 -10.08 0.46 -2.61
N ALA A 12 -9.00 -0.24 -2.98
CA ALA A 12 -8.25 -1.06 -2.04
C ALA A 12 -7.65 -0.21 -0.91
N LEU A 13 -7.08 0.94 -1.27
CA LEU A 13 -6.52 1.87 -0.29
C LEU A 13 -7.59 2.39 0.68
N LEU A 14 -8.78 2.67 0.18
CA LEU A 14 -9.89 3.11 1.02
C LEU A 14 -10.25 2.03 2.06
N ILE A 15 -10.37 0.79 1.64
CA ILE A 15 -10.66 -0.34 2.54
C ILE A 15 -9.55 -0.48 3.59
N ASP A 16 -8.29 -0.48 3.15
CA ASP A 16 -7.14 -0.60 4.04
C ASP A 16 -7.08 0.57 5.04
N SER A 17 -7.37 1.78 4.57
CA SER A 17 -7.35 2.98 5.42
C SER A 17 -8.44 2.91 6.50
N ILE A 18 -9.60 2.34 6.19
CA ILE A 18 -10.66 2.13 7.18
C ILE A 18 -10.19 1.13 8.24
N ILE A 19 -9.59 0.01 7.82
CA ILE A 19 -9.09 -1.02 8.75
C ILE A 19 -8.02 -0.43 9.68
N VAL A 20 -7.01 0.21 9.12
CA VAL A 20 -5.92 0.81 9.91
C VAL A 20 -6.43 1.97 10.75
N GLY A 21 -7.37 2.76 10.22
CA GLY A 21 -7.98 3.88 10.94
C GLY A 21 -8.74 3.45 12.18
N ILE A 22 -9.42 2.30 12.14
CA ILE A 22 -10.09 1.74 13.33
C ILE A 22 -9.05 1.37 14.39
N ILE A 23 -7.97 0.71 14.00
CA ILE A 23 -6.89 0.30 14.92
C ILE A 23 -6.26 1.53 15.56
N VAL A 24 -5.91 2.54 14.76
CA VAL A 24 -5.29 3.78 15.24
C VAL A 24 -6.25 4.57 16.12
N GLY A 25 -7.54 4.62 15.74
CA GLY A 25 -8.57 5.30 16.53
C GLY A 25 -8.73 4.70 17.92
N LEU A 26 -8.67 3.38 18.03
CA LEU A 26 -8.69 2.70 19.32
C LEU A 26 -7.45 3.05 20.16
N GLY A 27 -6.29 3.17 19.52
CA GLY A 27 -5.07 3.59 20.19
C GLY A 27 -5.15 5.02 20.72
N ASN A 28 -5.81 5.92 19.99
CA ASN A 28 -5.98 7.33 20.40
C ASN A 28 -6.79 7.50 21.68
N LEU A 29 -7.59 6.51 22.07
CA LEU A 29 -8.38 6.56 23.30
C LEU A 29 -7.53 6.40 24.55
N ILE A 30 -6.34 5.80 24.43
CA ILE A 30 -5.51 5.44 25.58
C ILE A 30 -4.08 6.00 25.51
N LEU A 31 -3.67 6.59 24.39
CA LEU A 31 -2.31 7.09 24.18
C LEU A 31 -2.33 8.61 23.96
N ALA A 32 -1.22 9.26 24.33
CA ALA A 32 -1.00 10.65 23.97
C ALA A 32 -0.93 10.80 22.44
N GLU A 33 -1.30 11.97 21.90
CA GLU A 33 -1.38 12.16 20.44
C GLU A 33 -0.09 11.83 19.71
N TRP A 34 1.05 12.28 20.23
CA TRP A 34 2.34 12.03 19.58
C TRP A 34 2.69 10.53 19.57
N LEU A 35 2.36 9.82 20.66
CA LEU A 35 2.61 8.38 20.76
C LEU A 35 1.64 7.61 19.87
N ALA A 36 0.38 8.03 19.81
CA ALA A 36 -0.62 7.44 18.93
C ALA A 36 -0.23 7.61 17.46
N SER A 37 0.34 8.75 17.08
CA SER A 37 0.84 9.00 15.71
C SER A 37 1.99 8.06 15.35
N LEU A 38 2.94 7.85 16.27
CA LEU A 38 4.03 6.90 16.06
C LEU A 38 3.54 5.47 15.93
N VAL A 39 2.62 5.06 16.81
CA VAL A 39 2.02 3.72 16.78
C VAL A 39 1.26 3.52 15.47
N GLY A 40 0.53 4.53 15.00
CA GLY A 40 -0.19 4.49 13.74
C GLY A 40 0.73 4.32 12.54
N LEU A 41 1.86 5.04 12.53
CA LEU A 41 2.85 4.92 11.46
C LEU A 41 3.45 3.51 11.43
N VAL A 42 3.82 2.98 12.59
CA VAL A 42 4.39 1.62 12.71
C VAL A 42 3.35 0.56 12.36
N ALA A 43 2.11 0.71 12.85
CA ALA A 43 1.03 -0.23 12.54
C ALA A 43 0.73 -0.25 11.04
N GLY A 44 0.70 0.92 10.39
CA GLY A 44 0.51 1.01 8.95
C GLY A 44 1.64 0.33 8.19
N TRP A 45 2.88 0.59 8.59
CA TRP A 45 4.04 -0.06 7.99
C TRP A 45 3.96 -1.58 8.09
N LEU A 46 3.70 -2.11 9.28
CA LEU A 46 3.59 -3.56 9.48
C LEU A 46 2.41 -4.15 8.71
N TYR A 47 1.29 -3.44 8.66
CA TYR A 47 0.12 -3.90 7.92
C TYR A 47 0.41 -4.00 6.43
N TRP A 48 0.81 -2.89 5.79
CA TRP A 48 1.03 -2.87 4.34
C TRP A 48 2.25 -3.70 3.93
N ALA A 49 3.40 -3.45 4.54
CA ALA A 49 4.63 -4.15 4.17
C ALA A 49 4.56 -5.63 4.54
N GLY A 50 4.02 -5.95 5.71
CA GLY A 50 3.89 -7.34 6.15
C GLY A 50 2.97 -8.15 5.25
N MET A 51 1.80 -7.62 4.92
CA MET A 51 0.84 -8.34 4.09
C MET A 51 1.27 -8.41 2.63
N GLU A 52 1.82 -7.32 2.07
CA GLU A 52 2.24 -7.32 0.68
C GLU A 52 3.46 -8.21 0.42
N SER A 53 4.30 -8.43 1.42
CA SER A 53 5.43 -9.37 1.33
C SER A 53 5.08 -10.80 1.74
N SER A 54 3.88 -11.03 2.25
CA SER A 54 3.42 -12.35 2.67
C SER A 54 3.04 -13.24 1.47
N ALA A 55 2.64 -14.47 1.76
CA ALA A 55 2.19 -15.41 0.72
C ALA A 55 0.95 -14.90 -0.04
N SER A 56 0.10 -14.09 0.60
CA SER A 56 -1.08 -13.50 -0.05
C SER A 56 -0.71 -12.36 -1.00
N GLN A 57 0.45 -11.74 -0.82
CA GLN A 57 0.96 -10.63 -1.64
C GLN A 57 0.01 -9.44 -1.72
N ALA A 58 -0.91 -9.33 -0.77
CA ALA A 58 -1.97 -8.32 -0.79
C ALA A 58 -2.48 -8.05 0.61
N THR A 59 -2.81 -6.79 0.88
CA THR A 59 -3.58 -6.38 2.06
C THR A 59 -5.00 -6.91 1.94
N PHE A 60 -5.79 -6.79 3.02
CA PHE A 60 -7.21 -7.18 2.97
C PHE A 60 -7.98 -6.39 1.90
N GLY A 61 -7.70 -5.08 1.76
CA GLY A 61 -8.33 -4.26 0.73
C GLY A 61 -7.98 -4.74 -0.67
N LYS A 62 -6.71 -5.03 -0.94
CA LYS A 62 -6.28 -5.56 -2.24
C LYS A 62 -6.88 -6.93 -2.52
N GLN A 63 -6.98 -7.80 -1.51
CA GLN A 63 -7.62 -9.10 -1.67
C GLN A 63 -9.10 -8.95 -2.05
N ALA A 64 -9.81 -8.00 -1.44
CA ALA A 64 -11.21 -7.73 -1.75
C ALA A 64 -11.40 -7.29 -3.21
N LEU A 65 -10.45 -6.55 -3.76
CA LEU A 65 -10.47 -6.08 -5.14
C LEU A 65 -9.80 -7.06 -6.11
N LYS A 66 -9.31 -8.20 -5.62
CA LYS A 66 -8.65 -9.24 -6.42
C LYS A 66 -7.42 -8.70 -7.16
N ILE A 67 -6.60 -7.96 -6.43
CA ILE A 67 -5.30 -7.47 -6.92
C ILE A 67 -4.20 -7.91 -5.95
N TYR A 68 -2.96 -7.94 -6.42
CA TYR A 68 -1.83 -8.38 -5.61
C TYR A 68 -0.53 -7.71 -6.08
N VAL A 69 0.47 -7.68 -5.21
CA VAL A 69 1.74 -7.01 -5.44
C VAL A 69 2.81 -8.04 -5.81
N THR A 70 3.59 -7.74 -6.85
CA THR A 70 4.71 -8.58 -7.28
C THR A 70 5.94 -7.72 -7.52
N ASP A 71 7.11 -8.39 -7.69
CA ASP A 71 8.25 -7.73 -8.31
C ASP A 71 8.05 -7.68 -9.84
N ILE A 72 9.03 -7.14 -10.57
CA ILE A 72 8.91 -7.00 -12.04
C ILE A 72 8.93 -8.35 -12.76
N ASN A 73 9.29 -9.43 -12.07
CA ASN A 73 9.29 -10.80 -12.61
C ASN A 73 8.03 -11.58 -12.21
N GLY A 74 7.07 -10.95 -11.55
CA GLY A 74 5.84 -11.58 -11.13
C GLY A 74 5.94 -12.37 -9.82
N GLN A 75 7.04 -12.25 -9.10
CA GLN A 75 7.30 -13.00 -7.88
C GLN A 75 6.96 -12.20 -6.63
N ARG A 76 6.83 -12.90 -5.49
CA ARG A 76 6.57 -12.28 -4.19
C ARG A 76 7.74 -11.38 -3.79
N ILE A 77 7.42 -10.18 -3.32
CA ILE A 77 8.43 -9.22 -2.88
C ILE A 77 8.92 -9.52 -1.46
N SER A 78 10.13 -9.05 -1.15
CA SER A 78 10.67 -9.12 0.19
C SER A 78 10.03 -8.07 1.11
N PHE A 79 10.15 -8.29 2.43
CA PHE A 79 9.68 -7.31 3.42
C PHE A 79 10.40 -5.95 3.26
N MET A 80 11.68 -5.97 2.93
CA MET A 80 12.45 -4.74 2.69
C MET A 80 11.91 -3.96 1.49
N ARG A 81 11.59 -4.65 0.41
CA ARG A 81 11.00 -4.02 -0.78
C ARG A 81 9.60 -3.50 -0.49
N ALA A 82 8.80 -4.25 0.26
CA ALA A 82 7.47 -3.81 0.70
C ALA A 82 7.58 -2.58 1.61
N THR A 83 8.60 -2.50 2.46
CA THR A 83 8.89 -1.33 3.28
C THR A 83 9.18 -0.10 2.41
N GLY A 84 9.98 -0.27 1.35
CA GLY A 84 10.25 0.79 0.39
C GLY A 84 8.98 1.30 -0.28
N ARG A 85 8.07 0.39 -0.64
CA ARG A 85 6.76 0.76 -1.18
C ARG A 85 5.95 1.59 -0.18
N TYR A 86 5.93 1.19 1.09
CA TYR A 86 5.17 1.88 2.12
C TYR A 86 5.66 3.33 2.28
N PHE A 87 6.96 3.54 2.38
CA PHE A 87 7.51 4.89 2.48
C PHE A 87 7.32 5.68 1.19
N GLY A 88 7.37 5.02 0.03
CA GLY A 88 7.04 5.62 -1.25
C GLY A 88 5.59 6.12 -1.31
N LYS A 89 4.66 5.40 -0.67
CA LYS A 89 3.26 5.85 -0.57
C LYS A 89 3.14 7.16 0.20
N ILE A 90 3.90 7.31 1.28
CA ILE A 90 3.93 8.56 2.06
C ILE A 90 4.40 9.70 1.18
N LEU A 91 5.46 9.49 0.40
CA LEU A 91 5.97 10.48 -0.54
C LEU A 91 4.91 10.84 -1.59
N SER A 92 4.21 9.84 -2.13
CA SER A 92 3.12 10.07 -3.09
C SER A 92 2.00 10.93 -2.50
N ALA A 93 1.66 10.70 -1.24
CA ALA A 93 0.65 11.49 -0.55
C ALA A 93 1.10 12.94 -0.34
N LEU A 94 2.40 13.12 0.00
CA LEU A 94 2.96 14.46 0.21
C LEU A 94 2.93 15.34 -1.05
N ILE A 95 2.95 14.74 -2.24
CA ILE A 95 2.84 15.46 -3.51
C ILE A 95 1.41 15.41 -4.05
N LEU A 96 0.42 15.51 -3.13
CA LEU A 96 -1.01 15.65 -3.43
C LEU A 96 -1.56 14.49 -4.27
N PHE A 97 -1.12 13.27 -3.98
CA PHE A 97 -1.56 12.04 -4.66
C PHE A 97 -1.14 11.92 -6.13
N ILE A 98 -0.32 12.83 -6.65
CA ILE A 98 0.17 12.77 -8.04
C ILE A 98 0.82 11.41 -8.30
N GLY A 99 1.59 10.89 -7.33
CA GLY A 99 2.24 9.59 -7.45
C GLY A 99 1.27 8.43 -7.64
N TYR A 100 0.07 8.51 -7.05
CA TYR A 100 -0.98 7.50 -7.25
C TYR A 100 -1.65 7.64 -8.60
N ILE A 101 -1.88 8.87 -9.05
CA ILE A 101 -2.52 9.14 -10.35
C ILE A 101 -1.67 8.57 -11.48
N MET A 102 -0.34 8.56 -11.34
CA MET A 102 0.56 7.96 -12.31
C MET A 102 0.19 6.50 -12.65
N ALA A 103 -0.43 5.77 -11.72
CA ALA A 103 -0.85 4.40 -11.99
C ALA A 103 -1.87 4.28 -13.13
N GLY A 104 -2.62 5.36 -13.43
CA GLY A 104 -3.57 5.39 -14.54
C GLY A 104 -2.93 5.74 -15.88
N PHE A 105 -1.72 6.31 -15.88
CA PHE A 105 -1.09 6.87 -17.08
C PHE A 105 0.21 6.19 -17.49
N THR A 106 0.86 5.43 -16.61
CA THR A 106 2.09 4.72 -16.97
C THR A 106 1.78 3.43 -17.73
N ALA A 107 2.73 2.98 -18.55
CA ALA A 107 2.55 1.78 -19.39
C ALA A 107 2.26 0.52 -18.56
N ARG A 108 2.85 0.40 -17.37
CA ARG A 108 2.61 -0.73 -16.44
C ARG A 108 1.70 -0.34 -15.29
N LYS A 109 0.99 0.79 -15.42
CA LYS A 109 0.09 1.34 -14.40
C LYS A 109 0.75 1.41 -13.02
N GLN A 110 2.00 1.85 -13.02
CA GLN A 110 2.79 2.00 -11.79
C GLN A 110 2.59 3.38 -11.19
N ALA A 111 2.30 3.42 -9.90
CA ALA A 111 2.37 4.64 -9.10
C ALA A 111 3.84 4.92 -8.75
N LEU A 112 4.11 6.10 -8.19
CA LEU A 112 5.49 6.47 -7.83
C LEU A 112 6.13 5.45 -6.88
N HIS A 113 5.40 4.97 -5.88
CA HIS A 113 5.95 4.01 -4.93
C HIS A 113 6.24 2.64 -5.57
N ASP A 114 5.51 2.26 -6.61
CA ASP A 114 5.79 1.03 -7.36
C ASP A 114 7.10 1.16 -8.14
N ILE A 115 7.31 2.31 -8.79
CA ILE A 115 8.53 2.57 -9.57
C ILE A 115 9.75 2.60 -8.66
N LEU A 116 9.66 3.28 -7.53
CA LEU A 116 10.78 3.41 -6.58
C LEU A 116 11.17 2.05 -5.98
N ALA A 117 10.24 1.14 -5.81
CA ALA A 117 10.49 -0.18 -5.23
C ALA A 117 10.63 -1.28 -6.28
N ASN A 118 10.52 -0.96 -7.57
CA ASN A 118 10.53 -1.92 -8.69
C ASN A 118 9.48 -3.02 -8.50
N THR A 119 8.25 -2.60 -8.27
CA THR A 119 7.13 -3.51 -8.02
C THR A 119 5.98 -3.23 -8.99
N LEU A 120 5.06 -4.18 -9.08
CA LEU A 120 3.86 -4.10 -9.89
C LEU A 120 2.65 -4.47 -9.03
N VAL A 121 1.48 -3.94 -9.38
CA VAL A 121 0.21 -4.39 -8.83
C VAL A 121 -0.60 -4.99 -9.97
N MET A 122 -0.97 -6.26 -9.82
CA MET A 122 -1.59 -7.06 -10.87
C MET A 122 -3.01 -7.44 -10.49
N ASP A 123 -3.86 -7.63 -11.49
CA ASP A 123 -5.17 -8.26 -11.30
C ASP A 123 -4.99 -9.77 -11.09
N ARG A 124 -5.78 -10.29 -10.16
CA ARG A 124 -5.79 -11.70 -9.85
C ARG A 124 -6.85 -12.45 -10.62
#